data_853473f006b8b8b7c72b01dd841bc8ef
#
_entry.id   853473f006b8b8b7c72b01dd841bc8ef
#
_cell.length_a   1.000
_cell.length_b   1.000
_cell.length_c   1.000
_cell.angle_alpha   90.00
_cell.angle_beta   90.00
_cell.angle_gamma   90.00
#
_symmetry.space_group_name_H-M   'P 1'
#
loop_
_entity.id
_entity.type
_entity.pdbx_description
1 polymer ?
#
loop_
_entity_poly.entity_id
_entity_poly.type
_entity_poly.pdbx_seq_one_letter_code
_entity_poly.pdbx_strand_id
1 'polypeptide(L)'
;LPGSGSHHLNLIHLQDIITGLKAALTGTAPSGIYNLCDDAAAPKEVLVKWLAERLGLPVPRFEPALSTERLRRRGGRMPDRVICNAKARKQLGWQPAFKDFRQGYEDILAG
;
A
#
# COMPACT_ATOMS: atom_id res chain seq x y z
N LEU A 1 11.56 -14.71 3.32
CA LEU A 1 10.57 -14.22 2.36
C LEU A 1 11.16 -14.17 0.97
N PRO A 2 10.38 -14.53 -0.06
CA PRO A 2 10.87 -14.49 -1.44
C PRO A 2 11.21 -13.07 -1.91
N GLY A 3 12.23 -12.94 -2.76
CA GLY A 3 12.63 -11.68 -3.37
C GLY A 3 13.52 -10.84 -2.47
N SER A 4 13.87 -9.64 -2.96
CA SER A 4 14.73 -8.71 -2.23
C SER A 4 13.99 -7.84 -1.21
N GLY A 5 12.67 -7.74 -1.33
CA GLY A 5 11.88 -6.84 -0.52
C GLY A 5 12.01 -5.37 -0.90
N SER A 6 12.69 -5.07 -2.00
CA SER A 6 12.92 -3.67 -2.41
C SER A 6 11.77 -3.06 -3.21
N HIS A 7 10.85 -3.88 -3.73
CA HIS A 7 9.69 -3.35 -4.47
C HIS A 7 8.73 -2.61 -3.53
N HIS A 8 8.12 -1.56 -4.07
CA HIS A 8 7.18 -0.73 -3.30
C HIS A 8 5.82 -1.38 -3.18
N LEU A 9 5.20 -1.17 -2.03
CA LEU A 9 3.80 -1.52 -1.78
C LEU A 9 2.97 -0.25 -1.75
N ASN A 10 1.84 -0.29 -2.44
CA ASN A 10 0.87 0.79 -2.47
C ASN A 10 -0.32 0.34 -1.63
N LEU A 11 -0.45 0.92 -0.45
CA LEU A 11 -1.43 0.50 0.54
C LEU A 11 -2.52 1.55 0.72
N ILE A 12 -3.60 1.13 1.34
CA ILE A 12 -4.70 2.01 1.73
C ILE A 12 -5.40 1.41 2.95
N HIS A 13 -5.75 2.26 3.90
CA HIS A 13 -6.57 1.84 5.05
C HIS A 13 -8.03 1.68 4.62
N LEU A 14 -8.74 0.70 5.19
CA LEU A 14 -10.14 0.42 4.86
C LEU A 14 -11.02 1.66 4.98
N GLN A 15 -10.83 2.47 6.01
CA GLN A 15 -11.60 3.70 6.19
C GLN A 15 -11.41 4.68 5.03
N ASP A 16 -10.22 4.72 4.46
CA ASP A 16 -9.92 5.58 3.31
C ASP A 16 -10.54 5.06 2.02
N ILE A 17 -10.71 3.75 1.88
CA ILE A 17 -11.50 3.17 0.78
C ILE A 17 -12.95 3.61 0.91
N ILE A 18 -13.52 3.52 2.10
CA ILE A 18 -14.91 3.89 2.36
C ILE A 18 -15.15 5.37 2.04
N THR A 19 -14.29 6.26 2.50
CA THR A 19 -14.41 7.68 2.21
C THR A 19 -14.24 8.00 0.73
N GLY A 20 -13.35 7.26 0.04
CA GLY A 20 -13.17 7.40 -1.41
C GLY A 20 -14.40 6.98 -2.20
N LEU A 21 -15.00 5.84 -1.85
CA LEU A 21 -16.24 5.37 -2.47
C LEU A 21 -17.38 6.34 -2.21
N LYS A 22 -17.50 6.84 -0.99
CA LYS A 22 -18.53 7.83 -0.63
C LYS A 22 -18.38 9.11 -1.45
N ALA A 23 -17.15 9.60 -1.60
CA ALA A 23 -16.87 10.78 -2.41
C ALA A 23 -17.26 10.57 -3.88
N ALA A 24 -16.99 9.39 -4.44
CA ALA A 24 -17.35 9.06 -5.81
C ALA A 24 -18.87 8.97 -6.02
N LEU A 25 -19.61 8.46 -5.03
CA LEU A 25 -21.06 8.28 -5.12
C LEU A 25 -21.85 9.58 -4.89
N THR A 26 -21.32 10.48 -4.07
CA THR A 26 -22.05 11.70 -3.68
C THR A 26 -21.55 12.96 -4.39
N GLY A 27 -20.40 12.87 -5.06
CA GLY A 27 -19.79 14.01 -5.74
C GLY A 27 -20.25 14.17 -7.19
N THR A 28 -19.77 15.24 -7.79
CA THR A 28 -20.01 15.57 -9.20
C THR A 28 -18.79 15.31 -10.08
N ALA A 29 -17.84 14.50 -9.59
CA ALA A 29 -16.63 14.19 -10.31
C ALA A 29 -16.90 13.45 -11.62
N PRO A 30 -16.10 13.69 -12.67
CA PRO A 30 -16.24 12.97 -13.93
C PRO A 30 -16.10 11.47 -13.75
N SER A 31 -16.79 10.69 -14.57
CA SER A 31 -16.58 9.25 -14.67
C SER A 31 -15.15 8.95 -15.10
N GLY A 32 -14.58 7.89 -14.56
CA GLY A 32 -13.23 7.50 -14.91
C GLY A 32 -12.62 6.55 -13.89
N ILE A 33 -11.34 6.28 -14.05
CA ILE A 33 -10.58 5.44 -13.13
C ILE A 33 -9.84 6.33 -12.14
N TYR A 34 -10.02 6.03 -10.86
CA TYR A 34 -9.37 6.73 -9.77
C TYR A 34 -8.59 5.74 -8.93
N ASN A 35 -7.30 6.00 -8.72
CA ASN A 35 -6.47 5.18 -7.86
C ASN A 35 -6.60 5.68 -6.42
N LEU A 36 -7.01 4.79 -5.53
CA LEU A 36 -7.07 5.08 -4.10
C LEU A 36 -5.91 4.36 -3.41
N CYS A 37 -4.97 5.12 -2.94
CA CYS A 37 -3.84 4.64 -2.15
C CYS A 37 -3.42 5.71 -1.16
N ASP A 38 -2.60 5.34 -0.19
CA ASP A 38 -2.08 6.34 0.74
C ASP A 38 -1.03 7.24 0.06
N ASP A 39 -0.50 8.21 0.80
CA ASP A 39 0.44 9.18 0.26
C ASP A 39 1.90 8.71 0.27
N ALA A 40 2.18 7.53 0.82
CA ALA A 40 3.55 7.10 1.08
C ALA A 40 3.75 5.63 0.71
N ALA A 41 3.92 5.35 -0.57
CA ALA A 41 4.36 4.01 -1.00
C ALA A 41 5.71 3.69 -0.34
N ALA A 42 5.85 2.47 0.18
CA ALA A 42 7.05 2.06 0.89
C ALA A 42 7.57 0.72 0.36
N PRO A 43 8.91 0.51 0.36
CA PRO A 43 9.46 -0.79 0.05
C PRO A 43 8.94 -1.85 1.03
N LYS A 44 8.67 -3.04 0.52
CA LYS A 44 8.13 -4.14 1.34
C LYS A 44 9.03 -4.45 2.54
N GLU A 45 10.35 -4.40 2.36
CA GLU A 45 11.30 -4.64 3.45
C GLU A 45 11.14 -3.64 4.60
N VAL A 46 10.84 -2.38 4.29
CA VAL A 46 10.62 -1.33 5.30
C VAL A 46 9.35 -1.63 6.09
N LEU A 47 8.27 -2.00 5.41
CA LEU A 47 7.00 -2.34 6.05
C LEU A 47 7.14 -3.58 6.94
N VAL A 48 7.76 -4.63 6.44
CA VAL A 48 7.94 -5.89 7.18
C VAL A 48 8.81 -5.67 8.40
N LYS A 49 9.90 -4.91 8.27
CA LYS A 49 10.77 -4.57 9.40
C LYS A 49 10.02 -3.79 10.47
N TRP A 50 9.27 -2.78 10.06
CA TRP A 50 8.49 -1.96 10.99
C TRP A 50 7.45 -2.80 11.75
N LEU A 51 6.71 -3.66 11.04
CA LEU A 51 5.71 -4.53 11.67
C LEU A 51 6.35 -5.51 12.65
N ALA A 52 7.46 -6.14 12.27
CA ALA A 52 8.15 -7.08 13.15
C ALA A 52 8.62 -6.39 14.43
N GLU A 53 9.23 -5.23 14.31
CA GLU A 53 9.69 -4.44 15.47
C GLU A 53 8.51 -4.00 16.34
N ARG A 54 7.41 -3.55 15.73
CA ARG A 54 6.22 -3.10 16.45
C ARG A 54 5.56 -4.24 17.22
N LEU A 55 5.59 -5.45 16.69
CA LEU A 55 5.00 -6.64 17.32
C LEU A 55 5.98 -7.39 18.24
N GLY A 56 7.23 -6.94 18.35
CA GLY A 56 8.24 -7.61 19.14
C GLY A 56 8.70 -8.95 18.57
N LEU A 57 8.60 -9.12 17.25
CA LEU A 57 8.97 -10.35 16.55
C LEU A 57 10.31 -10.20 15.83
N PRO A 58 11.02 -11.32 15.57
CA PRO A 58 12.23 -11.26 14.75
C PRO A 58 11.92 -10.73 13.35
N VAL A 59 12.82 -9.89 12.81
CA VAL A 59 12.66 -9.36 11.46
C VAL A 59 12.91 -10.48 10.45
N PRO A 60 11.94 -10.78 9.56
CA PRO A 60 12.13 -11.81 8.54
C PRO A 60 13.22 -11.43 7.56
N ARG A 61 13.91 -12.43 7.05
CA ARG A 61 14.88 -12.25 5.98
C ARG A 61 14.21 -12.31 4.62
N PHE A 62 14.70 -11.52 3.70
CA PHE A 62 14.38 -11.63 2.29
C PHE A 62 15.46 -12.43 1.57
N GLU A 63 15.03 -13.39 0.76
CA GLU A 63 15.94 -14.28 0.03
C GLU A 63 15.67 -14.12 -1.47
N PRO A 64 16.49 -13.33 -2.17
CA PRO A 64 16.29 -13.10 -3.62
C PRO A 64 16.32 -14.37 -4.46
N ALA A 65 17.02 -15.41 -4.00
CA ALA A 65 17.06 -16.69 -4.70
C ALA A 65 15.76 -17.48 -4.63
N LEU A 66 14.89 -17.20 -3.63
CA LEU A 66 13.57 -17.82 -3.54
C LEU A 66 12.61 -17.15 -4.50
N SER A 67 11.82 -17.95 -5.20
CA SER A 67 10.80 -17.42 -6.08
C SER A 67 9.49 -18.20 -5.93
N THR A 68 8.38 -17.48 -5.94
CA THR A 68 7.06 -18.07 -6.05
C THR A 68 6.78 -18.40 -7.52
N GLU A 69 5.75 -19.19 -7.78
CA GLU A 69 5.28 -19.45 -9.14
C GLU A 69 5.00 -18.15 -9.90
N ARG A 70 4.38 -17.18 -9.21
CA ARG A 70 4.10 -15.87 -9.78
C ARG A 70 5.35 -15.11 -10.20
N LEU A 71 6.39 -15.15 -9.36
CA LEU A 71 7.68 -14.53 -9.68
C LEU A 71 8.36 -15.20 -10.85
N ARG A 72 8.33 -16.54 -10.92
CA ARG A 72 8.91 -17.29 -12.02
C ARG A 72 8.26 -16.95 -13.35
N ARG A 73 6.93 -16.82 -13.38
CA ARG A 73 6.19 -16.40 -14.59
C ARG A 73 6.59 -15.01 -15.07
N ARG A 74 7.10 -14.16 -14.18
CA ARG A 74 7.55 -12.81 -14.50
C ARG A 74 9.07 -12.72 -14.69
N GLY A 75 9.76 -13.82 -14.94
CA GLY A 75 11.20 -13.85 -15.07
C GLY A 75 11.95 -13.58 -13.77
N GLY A 76 11.35 -13.92 -12.64
CA GLY A 76 11.96 -13.73 -11.31
C GLY A 76 11.89 -12.30 -10.78
N ARG A 77 11.18 -11.39 -11.46
CA ARG A 77 11.09 -9.97 -11.06
C ARG A 77 9.75 -9.64 -10.46
N MET A 78 9.78 -8.92 -9.32
CA MET A 78 8.60 -8.28 -8.79
C MET A 78 8.38 -6.94 -9.49
N PRO A 79 7.14 -6.60 -9.89
CA PRO A 79 6.86 -5.25 -10.36
C PRO A 79 7.13 -4.26 -9.24
N ASP A 80 7.80 -3.16 -9.61
CA ASP A 80 8.06 -2.07 -8.67
C ASP A 80 7.32 -0.84 -9.19
N ARG A 81 6.25 -0.45 -8.48
CA ARG A 81 5.39 0.66 -8.88
C ARG A 81 5.07 1.53 -7.69
N VAL A 82 5.09 2.83 -7.93
CA VAL A 82 4.54 3.81 -7.00
C VAL A 82 3.30 4.40 -7.67
N ILE A 83 2.13 4.14 -7.09
CA ILE A 83 0.86 4.60 -7.62
C ILE A 83 0.56 5.99 -7.05
N CYS A 84 0.11 6.89 -7.92
CA CYS A 84 -0.23 8.25 -7.55
C CYS A 84 -1.73 8.39 -7.33
N ASN A 85 -2.13 9.00 -6.22
CA ASN A 85 -3.53 9.28 -5.90
C ASN A 85 -3.96 10.71 -6.25
N ALA A 86 -3.13 11.46 -7.00
CA ALA A 86 -3.37 12.88 -7.27
C ALA A 86 -4.70 13.14 -7.97
N LYS A 87 -5.11 12.29 -8.90
CA LYS A 87 -6.39 12.43 -9.60
C LYS A 87 -7.57 12.32 -8.64
N ALA A 88 -7.54 11.34 -7.73
CA ALA A 88 -8.58 11.17 -6.72
C ALA A 88 -8.65 12.39 -5.79
N ARG A 89 -7.50 12.87 -5.35
CA ARG A 89 -7.43 14.06 -4.50
C ARG A 89 -8.01 15.29 -5.18
N LYS A 90 -7.64 15.51 -6.44
CA LYS A 90 -8.04 16.68 -7.21
C LYS A 90 -9.50 16.64 -7.63
N GLN A 91 -9.96 15.51 -8.17
CA GLN A 91 -11.27 15.42 -8.80
C GLN A 91 -12.36 14.94 -7.85
N LEU A 92 -12.06 14.05 -6.91
CA LEU A 92 -13.02 13.60 -5.90
C LEU A 92 -13.02 14.48 -4.65
N GLY A 93 -12.01 15.33 -4.47
CA GLY A 93 -11.81 16.04 -3.22
C GLY A 93 -11.48 15.13 -2.05
N TRP A 94 -11.00 13.93 -2.36
CA TRP A 94 -10.65 12.90 -1.37
C TRP A 94 -9.20 13.01 -0.98
N GLN A 95 -8.90 12.69 0.27
CA GLN A 95 -7.53 12.48 0.73
C GLN A 95 -7.52 11.39 1.80
N PRO A 96 -6.46 10.60 1.89
CA PRO A 96 -6.38 9.57 2.92
C PRO A 96 -6.22 10.22 4.29
N ALA A 97 -6.99 9.74 5.28
CA ALA A 97 -6.79 10.11 6.68
C ALA A 97 -5.54 9.43 7.24
N PHE A 98 -5.29 8.20 6.79
CA PHE A 98 -4.08 7.44 7.14
C PHE A 98 -3.10 7.53 5.98
N LYS A 99 -2.23 8.53 6.03
CA LYS A 99 -1.35 8.90 4.90
C LYS A 99 -0.16 7.98 4.72
N ASP A 100 0.17 7.20 5.72
CA ASP A 100 1.32 6.30 5.76
C ASP A 100 0.88 4.97 6.37
N PHE A 101 1.51 3.87 5.96
CA PHE A 101 1.15 2.54 6.47
C PHE A 101 1.28 2.45 8.00
N ARG A 102 2.22 3.19 8.58
CA ARG A 102 2.43 3.20 10.03
C ARG A 102 1.19 3.70 10.76
N GLN A 103 0.60 4.78 10.28
CA GLN A 103 -0.64 5.33 10.86
C GLN A 103 -1.79 4.33 10.74
N GLY A 104 -1.93 3.68 9.58
CA GLY A 104 -2.98 2.70 9.35
C GLY A 104 -2.84 1.48 10.25
N TYR A 105 -1.66 0.91 10.35
CA TYR A 105 -1.43 -0.25 11.22
C TYR A 105 -1.53 0.08 12.71
N GLU A 106 -1.08 1.26 13.13
CA GLU A 106 -1.27 1.69 14.54
C GLU A 106 -2.75 1.75 14.90
N ASP A 107 -3.60 2.24 14.01
CA ASP A 107 -5.05 2.25 14.22
C ASP A 107 -5.60 0.83 14.39
N ILE A 108 -5.20 -0.09 13.52
CA ILE A 108 -5.61 -1.49 13.58
C ILE A 108 -5.14 -2.16 14.87
N LEU A 109 -3.90 -1.91 15.28
CA LEU A 109 -3.31 -2.53 16.46
C LEU A 109 -3.88 -1.94 17.77
N ALA A 110 -4.33 -0.69 17.74
CA ALA A 110 -4.95 -0.05 18.89
C ALA A 110 -6.40 -0.49 19.12
N GLY A 111 -7.04 -0.93 18.07
CA GLY A 111 -8.42 -1.41 18.12
C GLY A 111 -8.49 -2.89 18.29
#